data_dd83855ec754fcb56ef8513d0802b246
#
_entry.id   dd83855ec754fcb56ef8513d0802b246
#
_cell.length_a   1.000
_cell.length_b   1.000
_cell.length_c   1.000
_cell.angle_alpha   90.00
_cell.angle_beta   90.00
_cell.angle_gamma   90.00
#
_symmetry.space_group_name_H-M   'P 1'
#
loop_
_entity.id
_entity.type
_entity.pdbx_description
1 polymer ?
#
loop_
_entity_poly.entity_id
_entity_poly.type
_entity_poly.pdbx_seq_one_letter_code
_entity_poly.pdbx_strand_id
1 'polypeptide(L)'
;AGCLGGTGGGDGSGAEGDTASPTGTTTGTPIPGESSLLLNWKPSGLHVPYFAAKANGFYEEEGLTLGEIQTGEGSTFSAKQAGLGNVDFAVTSSDQVLNVNSRDLSPQSVGVVMQKSPAVVFSTRDTFGGELTSVDQLAGKTVGTGPGMVRMLTTLLLEEAGVREDVEMVDTGYDTVQQLLSGEIDAAGGVFGDAISAEAQGYTVDSLAVGDRIPSYGHVIATNREWAGSNPEAVRAFLRATARGAAWAQQRPGEATDLLIDANGVLEESRDQQRRKWETMASEFMLGDSVTEHGWGGSRSEPWQVVHDALANADALGGSVDPAAVWTNEYLDTDYRFVGSYTDIV
;
A
#
# COMPACT_ATOMS: atom_id res chain seq x y z
N ALA A 1 56.27 -19.16 53.68
CA ALA A 1 56.89 -20.35 53.13
C ALA A 1 55.95 -20.96 52.10
N GLY A 2 56.21 -20.93 50.86
CA GLY A 2 57.28 -21.43 50.01
C GLY A 2 56.56 -22.18 48.90
N CYS A 3 56.73 -21.74 47.75
CA CYS A 3 57.46 -22.15 46.57
C CYS A 3 56.74 -23.14 45.61
N LEU A 4 56.70 -22.71 44.32
CA LEU A 4 57.10 -23.38 43.07
C LEU A 4 56.33 -24.67 42.69
N GLY A 5 55.83 -24.84 41.53
CA GLY A 5 56.26 -24.56 40.16
C GLY A 5 55.81 -25.79 39.37
N GLY A 6 55.53 -25.67 38.08
CA GLY A 6 55.36 -26.84 37.24
C GLY A 6 54.58 -26.57 35.94
N THR A 7 55.36 -26.43 34.89
CA THR A 7 55.00 -26.34 33.45
C THR A 7 54.35 -27.59 32.93
N GLY A 8 53.44 -27.46 31.95
CA GLY A 8 52.94 -28.55 31.09
C GLY A 8 51.94 -28.03 30.06
N GLY A 9 52.43 -27.92 28.81
CA GLY A 9 51.63 -27.50 27.66
C GLY A 9 50.67 -28.56 27.15
N GLY A 10 49.70 -28.14 26.38
CA GLY A 10 48.78 -28.99 25.63
C GLY A 10 47.97 -28.13 24.70
N ASP A 11 48.32 -28.17 23.41
CA ASP A 11 47.57 -27.62 22.31
C ASP A 11 46.14 -28.15 22.26
N GLY A 12 45.18 -27.22 22.08
CA GLY A 12 43.81 -27.57 21.80
C GLY A 12 43.14 -26.41 21.07
N SER A 13 43.26 -26.41 19.76
CA SER A 13 42.56 -25.49 18.87
C SER A 13 41.05 -25.70 18.97
N GLY A 14 40.34 -24.84 19.62
CA GLY A 14 38.91 -24.72 19.58
C GLY A 14 38.55 -23.45 18.82
N ALA A 15 38.04 -23.55 17.62
CA ALA A 15 37.49 -22.43 16.88
C ALA A 15 36.22 -21.96 17.58
N GLU A 16 36.31 -20.88 18.33
CA GLU A 16 35.16 -20.13 18.78
C GLU A 16 34.61 -19.35 17.60
N GLY A 17 33.43 -19.81 17.11
CA GLY A 17 32.64 -19.07 16.16
C GLY A 17 32.13 -17.79 16.81
N ASP A 18 32.71 -16.69 16.43
CA ASP A 18 32.30 -15.35 16.76
C ASP A 18 30.97 -15.08 16.08
N THR A 19 29.86 -15.36 16.75
CA THR A 19 28.53 -14.86 16.36
C THR A 19 28.49 -13.38 16.75
N ALA A 20 29.07 -12.54 15.90
CA ALA A 20 28.86 -11.11 15.94
C ALA A 20 27.36 -10.84 15.70
N SER A 21 26.63 -10.59 16.76
CA SER A 21 25.36 -9.85 16.66
C SER A 21 25.64 -8.55 15.91
N PRO A 22 24.90 -8.23 14.83
CA PRO A 22 25.02 -6.92 14.22
C PRO A 22 24.45 -5.90 15.19
N THR A 23 25.32 -5.26 15.97
CA THR A 23 25.01 -4.00 16.61
C THR A 23 24.74 -3.00 15.49
N GLY A 24 23.46 -2.81 15.16
CA GLY A 24 23.01 -1.81 14.19
C GLY A 24 23.46 -0.45 14.67
N THR A 25 24.49 0.07 14.03
CA THR A 25 24.90 1.46 14.23
C THR A 25 23.80 2.31 13.63
N THR A 26 23.09 3.09 14.45
CA THR A 26 22.18 4.16 13.99
C THR A 26 22.97 5.06 13.06
N THR A 27 22.68 4.99 11.76
CA THR A 27 23.39 5.78 10.74
C THR A 27 22.75 7.14 10.52
N GLY A 28 21.51 7.34 10.97
CA GLY A 28 20.76 8.58 10.81
C GLY A 28 21.06 9.61 11.91
N THR A 29 21.20 10.88 11.51
CA THR A 29 21.16 11.99 12.46
C THR A 29 19.77 12.07 13.07
N PRO A 30 19.61 12.15 14.41
CA PRO A 30 18.29 12.24 15.01
C PRO A 30 17.48 13.42 14.48
N ILE A 31 16.26 13.14 14.01
CA ILE A 31 15.31 14.14 13.52
C ILE A 31 14.51 14.61 14.74
N PRO A 32 14.48 15.92 15.05
CA PRO A 32 13.77 16.42 16.21
C PRO A 32 12.26 16.23 16.12
N GLY A 33 11.66 15.77 17.23
CA GLY A 33 10.23 15.61 17.36
C GLY A 33 9.74 14.20 17.05
N GLU A 34 8.46 13.99 17.26
CA GLU A 34 7.75 12.75 16.93
C GLU A 34 6.96 12.99 15.64
N SER A 35 7.12 12.11 14.67
CA SER A 35 6.36 12.15 13.41
C SER A 35 5.09 11.32 13.52
N SER A 36 4.04 11.76 12.81
CA SER A 36 2.73 11.11 12.78
C SER A 36 2.49 10.38 11.46
N LEU A 37 1.79 9.24 11.52
CA LEU A 37 1.30 8.50 10.36
C LEU A 37 -0.19 8.23 10.50
N LEU A 38 -0.97 8.68 9.53
CA LEU A 38 -2.40 8.40 9.40
C LEU A 38 -2.65 7.40 8.28
N LEU A 39 -3.28 6.28 8.56
CA LEU A 39 -3.69 5.32 7.55
C LEU A 39 -4.89 5.86 6.74
N ASN A 40 -5.13 5.26 5.57
CA ASN A 40 -6.34 5.59 4.80
C ASN A 40 -7.61 4.93 5.35
N TRP A 41 -7.47 3.84 6.09
CA TRP A 41 -8.56 3.08 6.68
C TRP A 41 -8.15 2.41 7.98
N LYS A 42 -9.01 1.54 8.51
CA LYS A 42 -8.69 0.70 9.66
C LYS A 42 -7.47 -0.18 9.34
N PRO A 43 -6.61 -0.46 10.33
CA PRO A 43 -5.48 -1.39 10.15
C PRO A 43 -5.92 -2.70 9.52
N SER A 44 -5.13 -3.20 8.58
CA SER A 44 -5.37 -4.47 7.88
C SER A 44 -4.08 -4.97 7.24
N GLY A 45 -4.10 -6.15 6.62
CA GLY A 45 -2.97 -6.70 5.85
C GLY A 45 -2.37 -5.74 4.83
N LEU A 46 -3.14 -4.75 4.34
CA LEU A 46 -2.68 -3.72 3.40
C LEU A 46 -1.73 -2.68 4.04
N HIS A 47 -1.58 -2.69 5.36
CA HIS A 47 -0.75 -1.74 6.11
C HIS A 47 0.46 -2.38 6.78
N VAL A 48 0.68 -3.68 6.54
CA VAL A 48 1.78 -4.48 7.13
C VAL A 48 3.15 -3.78 7.05
N PRO A 49 3.57 -3.14 5.94
CA PRO A 49 4.88 -2.49 5.86
C PRO A 49 5.18 -1.50 6.99
N TYR A 50 4.19 -0.72 7.38
CA TYR A 50 4.33 0.32 8.42
C TYR A 50 4.47 -0.28 9.81
N PHE A 51 3.65 -1.29 10.13
CA PHE A 51 3.71 -2.01 11.40
C PHE A 51 5.00 -2.82 11.53
N ALA A 52 5.43 -3.48 10.44
CA ALA A 52 6.68 -4.20 10.39
C ALA A 52 7.89 -3.27 10.59
N ALA A 53 7.91 -2.11 9.91
CA ALA A 53 8.98 -1.13 10.06
C ALA A 53 9.05 -0.59 11.49
N LYS A 54 7.90 -0.25 12.09
CA LYS A 54 7.84 0.28 13.43
C LYS A 54 8.25 -0.75 14.49
N ALA A 55 7.68 -1.94 14.43
CA ALA A 55 7.94 -2.99 15.42
C ALA A 55 9.39 -3.49 15.40
N ASN A 56 10.05 -3.44 14.23
CA ASN A 56 11.46 -3.80 14.10
C ASN A 56 12.42 -2.61 14.38
N GLY A 57 11.93 -1.43 14.76
CA GLY A 57 12.75 -0.27 15.06
C GLY A 57 13.40 0.39 13.84
N PHE A 58 12.91 0.14 12.60
CA PHE A 58 13.56 0.67 11.40
C PHE A 58 13.43 2.19 11.27
N TYR A 59 12.37 2.80 11.79
CA TYR A 59 12.24 4.25 11.83
C TYR A 59 13.28 4.87 12.77
N GLU A 60 13.46 4.30 13.94
CA GLU A 60 14.44 4.74 14.94
C GLU A 60 15.88 4.59 14.42
N GLU A 61 16.18 3.50 13.68
CA GLU A 61 17.48 3.31 13.04
C GLU A 61 17.77 4.37 11.97
N GLU A 62 16.75 4.91 11.31
CA GLU A 62 16.85 6.03 10.36
C GLU A 62 16.82 7.40 11.07
N GLY A 63 16.76 7.44 12.39
CA GLY A 63 16.73 8.66 13.19
C GLY A 63 15.35 9.31 13.33
N LEU A 64 14.28 8.65 12.89
CA LEU A 64 12.91 9.15 12.96
C LEU A 64 12.16 8.47 14.12
N THR A 65 11.59 9.25 15.01
CA THR A 65 10.66 8.74 16.01
C THR A 65 9.24 8.74 15.42
N LEU A 66 8.69 7.56 15.13
CA LEU A 66 7.31 7.45 14.67
C LEU A 66 6.36 7.22 15.85
N GLY A 67 5.41 8.13 16.05
CA GLY A 67 4.34 8.01 17.03
C GLY A 67 3.37 6.86 16.74
N GLU A 68 2.22 6.87 17.39
CA GLU A 68 1.18 5.87 17.13
C GLU A 68 0.71 5.95 15.68
N ILE A 69 0.53 4.78 15.03
CA ILE A 69 -0.06 4.70 13.69
C ILE A 69 -1.57 4.90 13.83
N GLN A 70 -2.06 6.01 13.28
CA GLN A 70 -3.45 6.44 13.45
C GLN A 70 -4.37 5.76 12.45
N THR A 71 -5.55 5.37 12.90
CA THR A 71 -6.61 4.81 12.05
C THR A 71 -7.26 5.91 11.20
N GLY A 72 -7.40 5.66 9.89
CA GLY A 72 -8.07 6.57 8.97
C GLY A 72 -9.56 6.29 8.79
N GLU A 73 -10.24 7.25 8.15
CA GLU A 73 -11.68 7.22 7.84
C GLU A 73 -11.96 7.27 6.32
N GLY A 74 -10.97 6.87 5.52
CA GLY A 74 -11.01 6.89 4.06
C GLY A 74 -9.87 7.71 3.47
N SER A 75 -9.48 7.37 2.23
CA SER A 75 -8.36 8.03 1.53
C SER A 75 -8.58 9.54 1.36
N THR A 76 -9.85 9.99 1.16
CA THR A 76 -10.18 11.42 1.10
C THR A 76 -9.86 12.15 2.40
N PHE A 77 -10.20 11.52 3.54
CA PHE A 77 -9.89 12.07 4.86
C PHE A 77 -8.38 12.20 5.04
N SER A 78 -7.64 11.13 4.79
CA SER A 78 -6.19 11.09 4.99
C SER A 78 -5.46 12.08 4.07
N ALA A 79 -5.85 12.18 2.78
CA ALA A 79 -5.30 13.17 1.87
C ALA A 79 -5.54 14.61 2.34
N LYS A 80 -6.73 14.90 2.89
CA LYS A 80 -7.04 16.21 3.46
C LYS A 80 -6.20 16.52 4.69
N GLN A 81 -6.04 15.55 5.61
CA GLN A 81 -5.22 15.76 6.81
C GLN A 81 -3.76 16.05 6.45
N ALA A 82 -3.19 15.30 5.48
CA ALA A 82 -1.86 15.58 4.95
C ALA A 82 -1.80 16.97 4.30
N GLY A 83 -2.75 17.29 3.42
CA GLY A 83 -2.77 18.59 2.72
C GLY A 83 -2.89 19.80 3.65
N LEU A 84 -3.57 19.64 4.78
CA LEU A 84 -3.69 20.66 5.83
C LEU A 84 -2.44 20.72 6.74
N GLY A 85 -1.53 19.75 6.68
CA GLY A 85 -0.39 19.64 7.59
C GLY A 85 -0.78 19.23 9.01
N ASN A 86 -1.95 18.57 9.18
CA ASN A 86 -2.38 18.06 10.48
C ASN A 86 -1.70 16.74 10.85
N VAL A 87 -1.11 16.06 9.88
CA VAL A 87 -0.28 14.87 10.04
C VAL A 87 0.94 14.99 9.11
N ASP A 88 2.07 14.42 9.53
CA ASP A 88 3.30 14.48 8.75
C ASP A 88 3.24 13.54 7.56
N PHE A 89 2.72 12.32 7.77
CA PHE A 89 2.54 11.32 6.72
C PHE A 89 1.12 10.77 6.73
N ALA A 90 0.60 10.51 5.55
CA ALA A 90 -0.68 9.83 5.37
C ALA A 90 -0.60 8.76 4.28
N VAL A 91 -1.18 7.60 4.54
CA VAL A 91 -1.51 6.65 3.49
C VAL A 91 -2.81 7.12 2.85
N THR A 92 -2.82 7.25 1.54
CA THR A 92 -4.00 7.65 0.77
C THR A 92 -3.99 6.98 -0.60
N SER A 93 -4.77 7.45 -1.56
CA SER A 93 -4.80 6.95 -2.94
C SER A 93 -4.51 8.07 -3.94
N SER A 94 -4.01 7.71 -5.13
CA SER A 94 -3.59 8.67 -6.15
C SER A 94 -4.72 9.59 -6.59
N ASP A 95 -5.94 9.07 -6.74
CA ASP A 95 -7.13 9.85 -7.09
C ASP A 95 -7.46 10.90 -6.03
N GLN A 96 -7.27 10.58 -4.74
CA GLN A 96 -7.56 11.51 -3.66
C GLN A 96 -6.48 12.58 -3.49
N VAL A 97 -5.24 12.29 -3.82
CA VAL A 97 -4.20 13.33 -3.91
C VAL A 97 -4.57 14.35 -4.97
N LEU A 98 -4.98 13.92 -6.17
CA LEU A 98 -5.47 14.81 -7.24
C LEU A 98 -6.71 15.59 -6.82
N ASN A 99 -7.72 14.88 -6.31
CA ASN A 99 -9.00 15.47 -5.92
C ASN A 99 -8.83 16.55 -4.83
N VAL A 100 -8.01 16.31 -3.84
CA VAL A 100 -7.77 17.26 -2.72
C VAL A 100 -6.94 18.45 -3.20
N ASN A 101 -5.94 18.24 -4.08
CA ASN A 101 -5.20 19.34 -4.71
C ASN A 101 -6.10 20.23 -5.56
N SER A 102 -7.11 19.68 -6.26
CA SER A 102 -8.07 20.46 -7.06
C SER A 102 -8.98 21.35 -6.19
N ARG A 103 -8.88 21.28 -4.86
CA ARG A 103 -9.63 22.06 -3.85
C ARG A 103 -8.71 22.92 -2.99
N ASP A 104 -7.59 23.36 -3.55
CA ASP A 104 -6.62 24.28 -2.93
C ASP A 104 -5.93 23.76 -1.65
N LEU A 105 -5.90 22.43 -1.44
CA LEU A 105 -5.04 21.82 -0.45
C LEU A 105 -3.78 21.26 -1.13
N SER A 106 -2.72 20.97 -0.36
CA SER A 106 -1.40 20.66 -0.92
C SER A 106 -0.83 19.30 -0.47
N PRO A 107 -1.61 18.20 -0.48
CA PRO A 107 -0.98 16.90 -0.30
C PRO A 107 -0.09 16.60 -1.51
N GLN A 108 1.11 16.09 -1.24
CA GLN A 108 2.05 15.63 -2.27
C GLN A 108 2.40 14.18 -2.02
N SER A 109 2.24 13.33 -3.04
CA SER A 109 2.72 11.95 -2.98
C SER A 109 4.25 11.95 -3.04
N VAL A 110 4.87 11.31 -2.05
CA VAL A 110 6.32 11.16 -1.93
C VAL A 110 6.78 9.73 -2.10
N GLY A 111 5.84 8.77 -2.19
CA GLY A 111 6.14 7.37 -2.46
C GLY A 111 4.88 6.58 -2.81
N VAL A 112 5.01 5.66 -3.77
CA VAL A 112 3.94 4.77 -4.21
C VAL A 112 4.16 3.38 -3.61
N VAL A 113 3.23 2.92 -2.79
CA VAL A 113 3.31 1.60 -2.15
C VAL A 113 2.65 0.53 -3.02
N MET A 114 1.48 0.83 -3.59
CA MET A 114 0.83 -0.04 -4.58
C MET A 114 1.01 0.53 -5.98
N GLN A 115 1.83 -0.13 -6.78
CA GLN A 115 2.14 0.24 -8.16
C GLN A 115 0.98 0.01 -9.14
N LYS A 116 0.00 -0.78 -8.70
CA LYS A 116 -1.27 -0.99 -9.38
C LYS A 116 -2.41 -0.63 -8.43
N SER A 117 -3.51 -0.13 -8.98
CA SER A 117 -4.74 0.06 -8.23
C SER A 117 -5.23 -1.26 -7.63
N PRO A 118 -5.68 -1.29 -6.37
CA PRO A 118 -6.28 -2.47 -5.76
C PRO A 118 -7.68 -2.80 -6.31
N ALA A 119 -8.21 -1.96 -7.21
CA ALA A 119 -9.53 -2.16 -7.78
C ALA A 119 -9.60 -3.43 -8.62
N VAL A 120 -10.65 -4.20 -8.41
CA VAL A 120 -10.97 -5.42 -9.15
C VAL A 120 -12.45 -5.43 -9.52
N VAL A 121 -12.77 -6.11 -10.63
CA VAL A 121 -14.13 -6.59 -10.88
C VAL A 121 -14.14 -8.08 -10.59
N PHE A 122 -15.01 -8.54 -9.69
CA PHE A 122 -15.03 -9.91 -9.25
C PHE A 122 -16.46 -10.46 -9.17
N SER A 123 -16.55 -11.78 -9.22
CA SER A 123 -17.81 -12.48 -8.95
C SER A 123 -17.56 -13.84 -8.33
N THR A 124 -18.60 -14.41 -7.72
CA THR A 124 -18.58 -15.83 -7.37
C THR A 124 -19.02 -16.65 -8.59
N ARG A 125 -18.43 -17.84 -8.77
CA ARG A 125 -18.84 -18.72 -9.90
C ARG A 125 -20.31 -19.10 -9.86
N ASP A 126 -20.90 -19.21 -8.67
CA ASP A 126 -22.32 -19.52 -8.49
C ASP A 126 -23.20 -18.37 -8.96
N THR A 127 -22.88 -17.12 -8.56
CA THR A 127 -23.65 -15.91 -8.95
C THR A 127 -23.45 -15.58 -10.42
N PHE A 128 -22.23 -15.68 -10.94
CA PHE A 128 -21.91 -15.38 -12.34
C PHE A 128 -22.42 -16.44 -13.30
N GLY A 129 -22.56 -17.67 -12.83
CA GLY A 129 -22.97 -18.82 -13.63
C GLY A 129 -21.81 -19.49 -14.37
N GLY A 130 -20.56 -19.31 -13.90
CA GLY A 130 -19.35 -19.86 -14.48
C GLY A 130 -18.11 -19.07 -14.09
N GLU A 131 -17.01 -19.29 -14.79
CA GLU A 131 -15.75 -18.56 -14.55
C GLU A 131 -15.79 -17.16 -15.17
N LEU A 132 -15.35 -16.14 -14.40
CA LEU A 132 -15.12 -14.78 -14.89
C LEU A 132 -13.63 -14.65 -15.28
N THR A 133 -13.32 -14.71 -16.57
CA THR A 133 -11.95 -14.69 -17.10
C THR A 133 -11.63 -13.50 -18.00
N SER A 134 -12.65 -12.75 -18.44
CA SER A 134 -12.47 -11.56 -19.28
C SER A 134 -13.54 -10.51 -19.03
N VAL A 135 -13.20 -9.26 -19.32
CA VAL A 135 -14.14 -8.12 -19.17
C VAL A 135 -15.32 -8.24 -20.14
N ASP A 136 -15.13 -8.83 -21.31
CA ASP A 136 -16.19 -9.00 -22.33
C ASP A 136 -17.37 -9.83 -21.81
N GLN A 137 -17.14 -10.73 -20.85
CA GLN A 137 -18.20 -11.55 -20.24
C GLN A 137 -19.17 -10.73 -19.37
N LEU A 138 -18.83 -9.48 -19.05
CA LEU A 138 -19.70 -8.57 -18.29
C LEU A 138 -20.80 -7.95 -19.17
N ALA A 139 -20.71 -8.04 -20.50
CA ALA A 139 -21.78 -7.57 -21.38
C ALA A 139 -23.13 -8.28 -21.07
N GLY A 140 -24.18 -7.50 -20.90
CA GLY A 140 -25.51 -7.96 -20.50
C GLY A 140 -25.65 -8.28 -19.00
N LYS A 141 -24.65 -7.95 -18.17
CA LYS A 141 -24.61 -8.21 -16.73
C LYS A 141 -24.87 -6.94 -15.91
N THR A 142 -25.35 -7.15 -14.68
CA THR A 142 -25.46 -6.09 -13.67
C THR A 142 -24.18 -6.05 -12.84
N VAL A 143 -23.45 -4.92 -12.91
CA VAL A 143 -22.23 -4.70 -12.14
C VAL A 143 -22.48 -3.67 -11.04
N GLY A 144 -22.38 -4.08 -9.80
CA GLY A 144 -22.55 -3.22 -8.63
C GLY A 144 -21.24 -2.64 -8.15
N THR A 145 -21.21 -1.36 -7.79
CA THR A 145 -20.05 -0.70 -7.19
C THR A 145 -20.46 0.24 -6.07
N GLY A 146 -19.61 0.40 -5.07
CA GLY A 146 -19.64 1.56 -4.20
C GLY A 146 -19.22 2.84 -4.94
N PRO A 147 -19.38 4.01 -4.31
CA PRO A 147 -18.98 5.29 -4.90
C PRO A 147 -17.44 5.49 -4.91
N GLY A 148 -16.98 6.50 -5.64
CA GLY A 148 -15.58 6.95 -5.66
C GLY A 148 -14.69 6.20 -6.65
N MET A 149 -13.43 5.98 -6.28
CA MET A 149 -12.38 5.46 -7.17
C MET A 149 -12.75 4.10 -7.79
N VAL A 150 -13.32 3.18 -7.01
CA VAL A 150 -13.70 1.85 -7.51
C VAL A 150 -14.69 1.96 -8.66
N ARG A 151 -15.74 2.79 -8.51
CA ARG A 151 -16.74 3.01 -9.58
C ARG A 151 -16.11 3.63 -10.81
N MET A 152 -15.27 4.65 -10.63
CA MET A 152 -14.56 5.32 -11.72
C MET A 152 -13.67 4.33 -12.49
N LEU A 153 -12.83 3.58 -11.79
CA LEU A 153 -11.92 2.63 -12.41
C LEU A 153 -12.64 1.44 -13.05
N THR A 154 -13.72 0.97 -12.45
CA THR A 154 -14.58 -0.06 -13.08
C THR A 154 -15.19 0.49 -14.37
N THR A 155 -15.68 1.73 -14.38
CA THR A 155 -16.20 2.36 -15.59
C THR A 155 -15.14 2.45 -16.69
N LEU A 156 -13.94 2.92 -16.37
CA LEU A 156 -12.83 2.97 -17.32
C LEU A 156 -12.45 1.59 -17.89
N LEU A 157 -12.44 0.56 -17.04
CA LEU A 157 -12.18 -0.80 -17.49
C LEU A 157 -13.22 -1.29 -18.51
N LEU A 158 -14.50 -1.00 -18.26
CA LEU A 158 -15.61 -1.36 -19.17
C LEU A 158 -15.58 -0.54 -20.46
N GLU A 159 -15.19 0.73 -20.39
CA GLU A 159 -15.01 1.61 -21.57
C GLU A 159 -13.84 1.14 -22.44
N GLU A 160 -12.70 0.82 -21.83
CA GLU A 160 -11.52 0.29 -22.53
C GLU A 160 -11.83 -1.02 -23.25
N ALA A 161 -12.63 -1.90 -22.62
CA ALA A 161 -13.08 -3.14 -23.23
C ALA A 161 -14.22 -2.96 -24.26
N GLY A 162 -14.80 -1.76 -24.36
CA GLY A 162 -15.89 -1.45 -25.29
C GLY A 162 -17.24 -2.05 -24.90
N VAL A 163 -17.44 -2.49 -23.66
CA VAL A 163 -18.69 -3.12 -23.18
C VAL A 163 -19.49 -2.24 -22.23
N ARG A 164 -19.06 -1.00 -21.97
CA ARG A 164 -19.69 -0.12 -20.97
C ARG A 164 -21.20 0.07 -21.20
N GLU A 165 -21.62 0.26 -22.43
CA GLU A 165 -23.02 0.49 -22.79
C GLU A 165 -23.89 -0.77 -22.67
N ASP A 166 -23.26 -1.95 -22.67
CA ASP A 166 -23.95 -3.24 -22.54
C ASP A 166 -24.02 -3.70 -21.06
N VAL A 167 -23.43 -2.96 -20.12
CA VAL A 167 -23.39 -3.27 -18.69
C VAL A 167 -24.33 -2.36 -17.91
N GLU A 168 -25.21 -2.94 -17.08
CA GLU A 168 -26.00 -2.19 -16.12
C GLU A 168 -25.17 -1.90 -14.87
N MET A 169 -24.73 -0.63 -14.72
CA MET A 169 -23.99 -0.18 -13.54
C MET A 169 -24.94 0.29 -12.45
N VAL A 170 -24.90 -0.34 -11.27
CA VAL A 170 -25.72 0.03 -10.12
C VAL A 170 -24.87 0.55 -8.95
N ASP A 171 -25.45 1.42 -8.15
CA ASP A 171 -24.83 1.90 -6.91
C ASP A 171 -25.25 0.99 -5.74
N THR A 172 -24.28 0.33 -5.15
CA THR A 172 -24.49 -0.60 -4.03
C THR A 172 -24.11 0.00 -2.67
N GLY A 173 -23.67 1.27 -2.65
CA GLY A 173 -23.16 1.91 -1.44
C GLY A 173 -21.98 1.13 -0.86
N TYR A 174 -22.12 0.67 0.39
CA TYR A 174 -21.09 -0.12 1.09
C TYR A 174 -21.42 -1.62 1.18
N ASP A 175 -22.54 -2.06 0.57
CA ASP A 175 -23.06 -3.42 0.70
C ASP A 175 -22.76 -4.29 -0.55
N THR A 176 -21.80 -3.88 -1.37
CA THR A 176 -21.46 -4.51 -2.66
C THR A 176 -21.24 -6.02 -2.55
N VAL A 177 -20.45 -6.46 -1.56
CA VAL A 177 -20.19 -7.90 -1.36
C VAL A 177 -21.48 -8.65 -1.00
N GLN A 178 -22.31 -8.09 -0.14
CA GLN A 178 -23.57 -8.74 0.28
C GLN A 178 -24.55 -8.85 -0.88
N GLN A 179 -24.68 -7.81 -1.71
CA GLN A 179 -25.54 -7.82 -2.90
C GLN A 179 -25.04 -8.83 -3.95
N LEU A 180 -23.71 -8.99 -4.10
CA LEU A 180 -23.14 -10.04 -4.93
C LEU A 180 -23.51 -11.44 -4.40
N LEU A 181 -23.28 -11.67 -3.11
CA LEU A 181 -23.52 -12.99 -2.48
C LEU A 181 -25.01 -13.35 -2.43
N SER A 182 -25.92 -12.36 -2.39
CA SER A 182 -27.37 -12.57 -2.50
C SER A 182 -27.86 -12.77 -3.93
N GLY A 183 -27.04 -12.50 -4.95
CA GLY A 183 -27.39 -12.58 -6.37
C GLY A 183 -28.21 -11.40 -6.86
N GLU A 184 -28.21 -10.26 -6.14
CA GLU A 184 -28.84 -9.01 -6.61
C GLU A 184 -28.05 -8.35 -7.73
N ILE A 185 -26.75 -8.61 -7.82
CA ILE A 185 -25.85 -8.19 -8.90
C ILE A 185 -25.06 -9.40 -9.41
N ASP A 186 -24.70 -9.39 -10.69
CA ASP A 186 -23.93 -10.49 -11.31
C ASP A 186 -22.42 -10.40 -11.01
N ALA A 187 -21.88 -9.20 -10.90
CA ALA A 187 -20.49 -8.96 -10.57
C ALA A 187 -20.34 -7.69 -9.73
N ALA A 188 -19.26 -7.60 -9.00
CA ALA A 188 -18.94 -6.51 -8.08
C ALA A 188 -17.66 -5.79 -8.51
N GLY A 189 -17.71 -4.47 -8.63
CA GLY A 189 -16.52 -3.64 -8.59
C GLY A 189 -16.17 -3.32 -7.13
N GLY A 190 -14.96 -3.69 -6.72
CA GLY A 190 -14.47 -3.56 -5.36
C GLY A 190 -12.96 -3.45 -5.31
N VAL A 191 -12.37 -3.78 -4.17
CA VAL A 191 -10.92 -3.98 -4.02
C VAL A 191 -10.64 -5.47 -3.82
N PHE A 192 -9.42 -5.93 -4.14
CA PHE A 192 -9.07 -7.34 -4.02
C PHE A 192 -9.33 -7.92 -2.60
N GLY A 193 -9.26 -7.08 -1.58
CA GLY A 193 -9.60 -7.45 -0.21
C GLY A 193 -11.07 -7.84 -0.02
N ASP A 194 -11.98 -7.36 -0.85
CA ASP A 194 -13.41 -7.74 -0.85
C ASP A 194 -13.59 -9.13 -1.45
N ALA A 195 -12.88 -9.42 -2.54
CA ALA A 195 -12.84 -10.76 -3.14
C ALA A 195 -12.30 -11.79 -2.14
N ILE A 196 -11.18 -11.50 -1.45
CA ILE A 196 -10.65 -12.33 -0.37
C ILE A 196 -11.67 -12.54 0.76
N SER A 197 -12.47 -11.51 1.06
CA SER A 197 -13.51 -11.62 2.10
C SER A 197 -14.67 -12.53 1.69
N ALA A 198 -15.02 -12.55 0.41
CA ALA A 198 -16.01 -13.50 -0.13
C ALA A 198 -15.47 -14.94 -0.14
N GLU A 199 -14.20 -15.14 -0.52
CA GLU A 199 -13.55 -16.46 -0.46
C GLU A 199 -13.46 -17.00 0.98
N ALA A 200 -13.19 -16.15 1.97
CA ALA A 200 -13.16 -16.54 3.37
C ALA A 200 -14.53 -17.02 3.88
N GLN A 201 -15.63 -16.67 3.20
CA GLN A 201 -16.97 -17.17 3.45
C GLN A 201 -17.27 -18.48 2.70
N GLY A 202 -16.30 -19.04 1.98
CA GLY A 202 -16.40 -20.34 1.30
C GLY A 202 -16.81 -20.28 -0.17
N TYR A 203 -16.90 -19.08 -0.77
CA TYR A 203 -17.24 -18.94 -2.20
C TYR A 203 -16.00 -19.13 -3.08
N THR A 204 -16.19 -19.66 -4.28
CA THR A 204 -15.17 -19.66 -5.33
C THR A 204 -15.29 -18.34 -6.09
N VAL A 205 -14.27 -17.50 -6.01
CA VAL A 205 -14.27 -16.16 -6.57
C VAL A 205 -13.28 -16.06 -7.72
N ASP A 206 -13.68 -15.45 -8.81
CA ASP A 206 -12.81 -15.03 -9.90
C ASP A 206 -12.74 -13.49 -9.93
N SER A 207 -11.56 -12.93 -10.19
CA SER A 207 -11.31 -11.49 -10.17
C SER A 207 -10.55 -11.04 -11.41
N LEU A 208 -10.92 -9.88 -11.94
CA LEU A 208 -10.22 -9.16 -13.00
C LEU A 208 -9.59 -7.91 -12.39
N ALA A 209 -8.26 -7.85 -12.35
CA ALA A 209 -7.55 -6.68 -11.83
C ALA A 209 -7.67 -5.50 -12.81
N VAL A 210 -8.22 -4.39 -12.34
CA VAL A 210 -8.35 -3.17 -13.15
C VAL A 210 -6.97 -2.62 -13.53
N GLY A 211 -6.02 -2.68 -12.61
CA GLY A 211 -4.66 -2.18 -12.80
C GLY A 211 -3.85 -2.91 -13.87
N ASP A 212 -4.30 -4.03 -14.38
CA ASP A 212 -3.66 -4.73 -15.50
C ASP A 212 -3.95 -4.07 -16.87
N ARG A 213 -5.00 -3.26 -16.95
CA ARG A 213 -5.41 -2.54 -18.18
C ARG A 213 -5.40 -1.03 -18.03
N ILE A 214 -5.72 -0.54 -16.83
CA ILE A 214 -5.83 0.89 -16.54
C ILE A 214 -4.66 1.30 -15.64
N PRO A 215 -3.61 1.94 -16.18
CA PRO A 215 -2.49 2.42 -15.39
C PRO A 215 -2.97 3.38 -14.28
N SER A 216 -2.87 2.94 -13.04
CA SER A 216 -3.28 3.74 -11.88
C SER A 216 -2.61 3.21 -10.62
N TYR A 217 -2.20 4.12 -9.73
CA TYR A 217 -1.62 3.74 -8.46
C TYR A 217 -2.70 3.50 -7.40
N GLY A 218 -2.44 2.55 -6.51
CA GLY A 218 -3.25 2.33 -5.32
C GLY A 218 -2.80 3.20 -4.15
N HIS A 219 -2.32 2.54 -3.07
CA HIS A 219 -1.83 3.26 -1.89
C HIS A 219 -0.57 4.07 -2.22
N VAL A 220 -0.61 5.34 -1.86
CA VAL A 220 0.53 6.27 -1.89
C VAL A 220 0.76 6.84 -0.50
N ILE A 221 2.01 7.21 -0.21
CA ILE A 221 2.39 7.98 0.97
C ILE A 221 2.35 9.44 0.57
N ALA A 222 1.51 10.21 1.24
CA ALA A 222 1.38 11.65 1.03
C ALA A 222 1.81 12.43 2.26
N THR A 223 2.29 13.63 2.05
CA THR A 223 2.64 14.62 3.07
C THR A 223 2.21 16.01 2.59
N ASN A 224 2.27 17.01 3.47
CA ASN A 224 2.11 18.40 3.05
C ASN A 224 3.37 18.84 2.28
N ARG A 225 3.18 19.46 1.11
CA ARG A 225 4.30 19.89 0.24
C ARG A 225 5.27 20.85 0.91
N GLU A 226 4.75 21.85 1.64
CA GLU A 226 5.58 22.83 2.32
C GLU A 226 6.34 22.20 3.50
N TRP A 227 5.66 21.33 4.24
CA TRP A 227 6.28 20.58 5.32
C TRP A 227 7.41 19.66 4.81
N ALA A 228 7.19 18.93 3.71
CA ALA A 228 8.21 18.09 3.08
C ALA A 228 9.45 18.88 2.66
N GLY A 229 9.24 20.04 2.03
CA GLY A 229 10.35 20.94 1.64
C GLY A 229 11.13 21.48 2.83
N SER A 230 10.47 21.62 3.99
CA SER A 230 11.12 22.07 5.24
C SER A 230 11.75 20.91 6.04
N ASN A 231 11.33 19.68 5.79
CA ASN A 231 11.75 18.48 6.54
C ASN A 231 12.20 17.33 5.61
N PRO A 232 13.07 17.57 4.61
CA PRO A 232 13.39 16.56 3.59
C PRO A 232 14.02 15.30 4.16
N GLU A 233 14.82 15.40 5.24
CA GLU A 233 15.44 14.24 5.88
C GLU A 233 14.42 13.38 6.64
N ALA A 234 13.38 13.97 7.21
CA ALA A 234 12.30 13.21 7.83
C ALA A 234 11.54 12.38 6.76
N VAL A 235 11.29 12.97 5.58
CA VAL A 235 10.65 12.26 4.48
C VAL A 235 11.52 11.12 3.97
N ARG A 236 12.83 11.35 3.76
CA ARG A 236 13.77 10.29 3.35
C ARG A 236 13.86 9.16 4.37
N ALA A 237 14.00 9.49 5.64
CA ALA A 237 14.07 8.51 6.73
C ALA A 237 12.80 7.65 6.80
N PHE A 238 11.63 8.29 6.70
CA PHE A 238 10.35 7.57 6.67
C PHE A 238 10.26 6.59 5.49
N LEU A 239 10.64 7.03 4.28
CA LEU A 239 10.59 6.20 3.08
C LEU A 239 11.59 5.04 3.15
N ARG A 240 12.85 5.26 3.61
CA ARG A 240 13.86 4.21 3.79
C ARG A 240 13.39 3.14 4.78
N ALA A 241 12.89 3.56 5.94
CA ALA A 241 12.39 2.64 6.96
C ALA A 241 11.18 1.84 6.47
N THR A 242 10.24 2.50 5.79
CA THR A 242 9.04 1.84 5.24
C THR A 242 9.40 0.85 4.13
N ALA A 243 10.32 1.20 3.22
CA ALA A 243 10.82 0.29 2.18
C ALA A 243 11.47 -0.96 2.78
N ARG A 244 12.29 -0.78 3.84
CA ARG A 244 12.90 -1.89 4.56
C ARG A 244 11.86 -2.75 5.28
N GLY A 245 10.84 -2.13 5.87
CA GLY A 245 9.68 -2.82 6.47
C GLY A 245 8.92 -3.65 5.46
N ALA A 246 8.68 -3.11 4.27
CA ALA A 246 8.03 -3.82 3.18
C ALA A 246 8.85 -5.02 2.71
N ALA A 247 10.16 -4.86 2.48
CA ALA A 247 11.04 -5.95 2.07
C ALA A 247 11.15 -7.04 3.16
N TRP A 248 11.26 -6.65 4.43
CA TRP A 248 11.30 -7.58 5.55
C TRP A 248 9.99 -8.38 5.64
N ALA A 249 8.86 -7.72 5.46
CA ALA A 249 7.55 -8.34 5.55
C ALA A 249 7.27 -9.30 4.38
N GLN A 250 7.77 -9.02 3.17
CA GLN A 250 7.65 -9.94 2.04
C GLN A 250 8.43 -11.25 2.29
N GLN A 251 9.60 -11.15 2.92
CA GLN A 251 10.41 -12.32 3.26
C GLN A 251 9.84 -13.13 4.43
N ARG A 252 9.00 -12.51 5.27
CA ARG A 252 8.44 -13.07 6.51
C ARG A 252 6.96 -12.77 6.70
N PRO A 253 6.09 -13.21 5.75
CA PRO A 253 4.69 -12.76 5.74
C PRO A 253 3.91 -13.17 6.99
N GLY A 254 4.22 -14.32 7.57
CA GLY A 254 3.61 -14.75 8.83
C GLY A 254 3.99 -13.85 10.00
N GLU A 255 5.30 -13.67 10.25
CA GLU A 255 5.80 -12.82 11.32
C GLU A 255 5.32 -11.36 11.14
N ALA A 256 5.29 -10.86 9.90
CA ALA A 256 4.81 -9.51 9.61
C ALA A 256 3.31 -9.32 9.92
N THR A 257 2.51 -10.36 9.66
CA THR A 257 1.10 -10.38 10.04
C THR A 257 0.94 -10.41 11.57
N ASP A 258 1.77 -11.18 12.26
CA ASP A 258 1.77 -11.24 13.74
C ASP A 258 2.04 -9.85 14.34
N LEU A 259 3.04 -9.10 13.81
CA LEU A 259 3.32 -7.73 14.27
C LEU A 259 2.14 -6.77 14.05
N LEU A 260 1.41 -6.90 12.94
CA LEU A 260 0.19 -6.12 12.71
C LEU A 260 -0.89 -6.46 13.76
N ILE A 261 -1.08 -7.75 14.06
CA ILE A 261 -2.10 -8.23 14.99
C ILE A 261 -1.74 -7.88 16.43
N ASP A 262 -0.47 -8.00 16.81
CA ASP A 262 0.01 -7.61 18.14
C ASP A 262 -0.28 -6.11 18.42
N ALA A 263 -0.17 -5.28 17.39
CA ALA A 263 -0.54 -3.87 17.47
C ALA A 263 -2.06 -3.63 17.39
N ASN A 264 -2.83 -4.59 16.88
CA ASN A 264 -4.27 -4.45 16.59
C ASN A 264 -5.02 -5.76 16.91
N GLY A 265 -5.14 -6.09 18.17
CA GLY A 265 -5.70 -7.36 18.64
C GLY A 265 -7.10 -7.72 18.12
N VAL A 266 -7.88 -6.73 17.66
CA VAL A 266 -9.18 -6.97 17.02
C VAL A 266 -9.08 -7.78 15.71
N LEU A 267 -7.90 -7.88 15.12
CA LEU A 267 -7.65 -8.63 13.88
C LEU A 267 -7.35 -10.12 14.11
N GLU A 268 -7.22 -10.56 15.37
CA GLU A 268 -6.85 -11.94 15.71
C GLU A 268 -7.78 -12.97 15.05
N GLU A 269 -9.10 -12.73 15.10
CA GLU A 269 -10.09 -13.65 14.51
C GLU A 269 -10.02 -13.74 12.98
N SER A 270 -9.37 -12.77 12.32
CA SER A 270 -9.21 -12.70 10.86
C SER A 270 -7.74 -12.86 10.40
N ARG A 271 -6.88 -13.42 11.25
CA ARG A 271 -5.42 -13.57 11.02
C ARG A 271 -5.08 -14.08 9.62
N ASP A 272 -5.65 -15.19 9.20
CA ASP A 272 -5.39 -15.81 7.90
C ASP A 272 -5.82 -14.89 6.75
N GLN A 273 -6.94 -14.18 6.92
CA GLN A 273 -7.41 -13.20 5.93
C GLN A 273 -6.46 -11.99 5.85
N GLN A 274 -5.95 -11.49 6.99
CA GLN A 274 -4.99 -10.39 7.00
C GLN A 274 -3.68 -10.80 6.33
N ARG A 275 -3.19 -12.00 6.63
CA ARG A 275 -2.01 -12.56 5.98
C ARG A 275 -2.19 -12.67 4.47
N ARG A 276 -3.32 -13.21 4.02
CA ARG A 276 -3.63 -13.34 2.60
C ARG A 276 -3.72 -11.97 1.90
N LYS A 277 -4.34 -10.96 2.54
CA LYS A 277 -4.36 -9.58 2.02
C LYS A 277 -2.95 -9.03 1.82
N TRP A 278 -2.06 -9.26 2.79
CA TRP A 278 -0.68 -8.85 2.68
C TRP A 278 0.07 -9.58 1.55
N GLU A 279 -0.01 -10.92 1.52
CA GLU A 279 0.66 -11.74 0.50
C GLU A 279 0.21 -11.36 -0.92
N THR A 280 -1.10 -11.15 -1.12
CA THR A 280 -1.65 -10.70 -2.41
C THR A 280 -1.17 -9.28 -2.76
N MET A 281 -1.20 -8.34 -1.82
CA MET A 281 -0.68 -6.99 -2.04
C MET A 281 0.78 -7.03 -2.47
N ALA A 282 1.59 -7.80 -1.77
CA ALA A 282 3.02 -7.90 -1.99
C ALA A 282 3.37 -8.50 -3.35
N SER A 283 2.69 -9.58 -3.75
CA SER A 283 2.98 -10.30 -5.01
C SER A 283 2.40 -9.64 -6.26
N GLU A 284 1.24 -8.97 -6.15
CA GLU A 284 0.48 -8.52 -7.32
C GLU A 284 0.44 -7.01 -7.51
N PHE A 285 0.57 -6.23 -6.41
CA PHE A 285 0.31 -4.79 -6.45
C PHE A 285 1.52 -3.90 -6.13
N MET A 286 2.57 -4.42 -5.51
CA MET A 286 3.70 -3.59 -5.08
C MET A 286 4.82 -3.46 -6.11
N LEU A 287 4.84 -4.30 -7.13
CA LEU A 287 5.84 -4.27 -8.20
C LEU A 287 5.25 -3.71 -9.50
N GLY A 288 6.10 -3.06 -10.28
CA GLY A 288 5.75 -2.46 -11.56
C GLY A 288 6.93 -1.69 -12.16
N ASP A 289 6.71 -1.12 -13.33
CA ASP A 289 7.75 -0.41 -14.08
C ASP A 289 8.38 0.74 -13.28
N SER A 290 7.59 1.46 -12.49
CA SER A 290 8.12 2.58 -11.69
C SER A 290 9.12 2.11 -10.63
N VAL A 291 8.92 0.91 -10.04
CA VAL A 291 9.88 0.34 -9.08
C VAL A 291 11.17 -0.07 -9.79
N THR A 292 11.07 -0.61 -11.00
CA THR A 292 12.23 -0.97 -11.82
C THR A 292 13.05 0.27 -12.21
N GLU A 293 12.38 1.39 -12.53
CA GLU A 293 13.03 2.62 -13.00
C GLU A 293 13.57 3.49 -11.85
N HIS A 294 12.84 3.57 -10.72
CA HIS A 294 13.08 4.54 -9.65
C HIS A 294 13.25 3.93 -8.26
N GLY A 295 13.19 2.60 -8.16
CA GLY A 295 13.23 1.89 -6.87
C GLY A 295 11.86 1.86 -6.16
N TRP A 296 11.84 1.27 -4.97
CA TRP A 296 10.63 1.20 -4.15
C TRP A 296 10.09 2.60 -3.87
N GLY A 297 8.79 2.75 -4.01
CA GLY A 297 8.13 4.04 -3.84
C GLY A 297 8.11 4.90 -5.10
N GLY A 298 8.77 4.45 -6.18
CA GLY A 298 8.87 5.17 -7.45
C GLY A 298 7.53 5.51 -8.09
N SER A 299 7.49 6.64 -8.78
CA SER A 299 6.33 7.19 -9.47
C SER A 299 6.67 7.56 -10.91
N ARG A 300 5.72 7.39 -11.82
CA ARG A 300 5.76 7.83 -13.23
C ARG A 300 4.55 8.70 -13.53
N SER A 301 4.64 9.54 -14.53
CA SER A 301 3.58 10.50 -14.88
C SER A 301 2.31 9.85 -15.44
N GLU A 302 2.45 8.76 -16.21
CA GLU A 302 1.31 8.15 -16.92
C GLU A 302 0.15 7.72 -15.99
N PRO A 303 0.36 6.98 -14.89
CA PRO A 303 -0.74 6.60 -14.01
C PRO A 303 -1.45 7.80 -13.38
N TRP A 304 -0.73 8.88 -13.08
CA TRP A 304 -1.33 10.12 -12.57
C TRP A 304 -2.17 10.82 -13.62
N GLN A 305 -1.69 10.86 -14.88
CA GLN A 305 -2.42 11.47 -16.00
C GLN A 305 -3.72 10.71 -16.29
N VAL A 306 -3.66 9.37 -16.33
CA VAL A 306 -4.85 8.53 -16.58
C VAL A 306 -5.92 8.78 -15.51
N VAL A 307 -5.54 8.80 -14.24
CA VAL A 307 -6.48 9.06 -13.13
C VAL A 307 -7.00 10.50 -13.17
N HIS A 308 -6.14 11.48 -13.47
CA HIS A 308 -6.54 12.88 -13.63
C HIS A 308 -7.61 13.03 -14.72
N ASP A 309 -7.38 12.46 -15.90
CA ASP A 309 -8.28 12.59 -17.04
C ASP A 309 -9.62 11.90 -16.74
N ALA A 310 -9.59 10.77 -16.04
CA ALA A 310 -10.80 10.10 -15.58
C ALA A 310 -11.61 10.94 -14.61
N LEU A 311 -10.95 11.57 -13.62
CA LEU A 311 -11.60 12.48 -12.67
C LEU A 311 -12.17 13.72 -13.36
N ALA A 312 -11.44 14.29 -14.33
CA ALA A 312 -11.88 15.44 -15.12
C ALA A 312 -13.10 15.09 -15.97
N ASN A 313 -13.08 13.96 -16.67
CA ASN A 313 -14.20 13.48 -17.50
C ASN A 313 -15.46 13.17 -16.67
N ALA A 314 -15.28 12.74 -15.42
CA ALA A 314 -16.36 12.49 -14.47
C ALA A 314 -16.86 13.75 -13.74
N ASP A 315 -16.31 14.94 -14.04
CA ASP A 315 -16.58 16.22 -13.34
C ASP A 315 -16.36 16.11 -11.81
N ALA A 316 -15.38 15.29 -11.42
CA ALA A 316 -15.09 14.98 -10.01
C ALA A 316 -14.03 15.90 -9.37
N LEU A 317 -13.31 16.69 -10.18
CA LEU A 317 -12.34 17.68 -9.70
C LEU A 317 -13.04 18.98 -9.26
N GLY A 318 -12.54 19.58 -8.17
CA GLY A 318 -13.06 20.85 -7.66
C GLY A 318 -12.55 22.08 -8.43
N GLY A 319 -11.48 21.92 -9.20
CA GLY A 319 -10.82 22.95 -9.98
C GLY A 319 -9.69 22.37 -10.79
N SER A 320 -8.89 23.23 -11.44
CA SER A 320 -7.73 22.79 -12.22
C SER A 320 -6.63 22.27 -11.29
N VAL A 321 -6.04 21.13 -11.64
CA VAL A 321 -4.87 20.54 -10.98
C VAL A 321 -3.91 20.03 -12.05
N ASP A 322 -2.61 20.29 -11.85
CA ASP A 322 -1.56 19.70 -12.68
C ASP A 322 -1.18 18.32 -12.14
N PRO A 323 -1.46 17.22 -12.85
CA PRO A 323 -1.13 15.88 -12.38
C PRO A 323 0.37 15.63 -12.20
N ALA A 324 1.24 16.42 -12.85
CA ALA A 324 2.69 16.33 -12.66
C ALA A 324 3.18 17.01 -11.39
N ALA A 325 2.39 17.93 -10.82
CA ALA A 325 2.76 18.68 -9.63
C ALA A 325 2.39 18.02 -8.30
N VAL A 326 1.56 16.96 -8.33
CA VAL A 326 1.02 16.35 -7.09
C VAL A 326 1.87 15.22 -6.52
N TRP A 327 2.98 14.88 -7.14
CA TRP A 327 3.90 13.82 -6.73
C TRP A 327 5.35 14.21 -6.97
N THR A 328 6.28 13.48 -6.35
CA THR A 328 7.73 13.64 -6.59
C THR A 328 8.49 12.37 -6.20
N ASN A 329 9.60 12.10 -6.91
CA ASN A 329 10.58 11.07 -6.54
C ASN A 329 11.81 11.68 -5.80
N GLU A 330 11.81 12.98 -5.52
CA GLU A 330 12.98 13.71 -4.97
C GLU A 330 13.48 13.14 -3.63
N TYR A 331 12.58 12.56 -2.86
CA TYR A 331 12.89 12.03 -1.53
C TYR A 331 13.28 10.54 -1.54
N LEU A 332 13.22 9.87 -2.69
CA LEU A 332 13.63 8.48 -2.81
C LEU A 332 15.16 8.38 -2.80
N ASP A 333 15.70 7.64 -1.84
CA ASP A 333 17.13 7.37 -1.74
C ASP A 333 17.46 6.07 -2.51
N THR A 334 17.76 6.21 -3.81
CA THR A 334 18.03 5.05 -4.66
C THR A 334 19.39 4.38 -4.37
N ASP A 335 20.28 5.01 -3.59
CA ASP A 335 21.50 4.40 -3.09
C ASP A 335 21.23 3.47 -1.90
N TYR A 336 20.09 3.68 -1.22
CA TYR A 336 19.67 2.79 -0.15
C TYR A 336 19.12 1.48 -0.72
N ARG A 337 19.74 0.35 -0.34
CA ARG A 337 19.48 -0.96 -0.96
C ARG A 337 17.98 -1.36 -0.97
N PHE A 338 17.23 -1.03 0.08
CA PHE A 338 15.80 -1.36 0.17
C PHE A 338 14.91 -0.45 -0.68
N VAL A 339 15.46 0.60 -1.26
CA VAL A 339 14.82 1.44 -2.28
C VAL A 339 15.34 1.06 -3.66
N GLY A 340 16.61 1.27 -3.96
CA GLY A 340 17.16 1.13 -5.31
C GLY A 340 17.34 -0.31 -5.81
N SER A 341 17.50 -1.27 -4.90
CA SER A 341 17.61 -2.71 -5.26
C SER A 341 16.43 -3.53 -4.74
N TYR A 342 15.27 -2.91 -4.56
CA TYR A 342 14.09 -3.56 -3.96
C TYR A 342 13.70 -4.85 -4.68
N THR A 343 13.64 -4.83 -6.01
CA THR A 343 13.28 -5.97 -6.85
C THR A 343 14.27 -7.16 -6.74
N ASP A 344 15.50 -6.90 -6.31
CA ASP A 344 16.50 -7.95 -6.12
C ASP A 344 16.41 -8.62 -4.74
N ILE A 345 15.62 -8.01 -3.83
CA ILE A 345 15.50 -8.43 -2.43
C ILE A 345 14.24 -9.25 -2.19
N VAL A 346 13.16 -8.96 -2.93
CA VAL A 346 11.81 -9.50 -2.72
C VAL A 346 11.40 -10.52 -3.76
#